data_1abff3b35a87050d2dea6e3e2324cc53
#
_entry.id   1abff3b35a87050d2dea6e3e2324cc53
#
_cell.length_a   1.000
_cell.length_b   1.000
_cell.length_c   1.000
_cell.angle_alpha   90.00
_cell.angle_beta   90.00
_cell.angle_gamma   90.00
#
_symmetry.space_group_name_H-M   'P 1'
#
loop_
_entity.id
_entity.type
_entity.pdbx_description
1 polymer ?
#
loop_
_entity_poly.entity_id
_entity_poly.type
_entity_poly.pdbx_seq_one_letter_code
_entity_poly.pdbx_strand_id
1 'polypeptide(L)'
;MWGERTHHHKHEHHKHEQHAHFPSGSSKEPKFIADSYSSVDEVIGALREAGLESSNLILGIDFTKSNEWSGRHSFGRKSLHAISGTPNPYEQAISIIGRTLSPFDDDNLIPCFGFGDASTHDHSVFSFYQENRPCRGFEEVLERYRQIVPHLNLSGPTSFAPLIYAAMSVVESSNWQYHVLVIIADGQVTTTNSSDRRLSPQEQATIQAIVDASFYPLSIVMVGVGDGPWDAMQHFDDCIPDRAFDNFQFVNFTDIMSTRKDMSKKEAAFALAALMEIPTQYKATQGLRPSEYLFFFLCILY
;
A
#
# COMPACT_ATOMS: atom_id res chain seq x y z
N MET A 1 -61.25 3.67 59.00
CA MET A 1 -60.72 3.73 60.36
C MET A 1 -59.23 3.59 60.33
N TRP A 2 -58.56 4.65 60.77
CA TRP A 2 -57.21 4.76 61.33
C TRP A 2 -56.14 3.88 60.70
N GLY A 3 -55.08 4.31 60.03
CA GLY A 3 -54.33 5.54 60.11
C GLY A 3 -53.09 5.41 60.99
N GLU A 4 -51.93 5.03 60.52
CA GLU A 4 -50.68 5.37 61.20
C GLU A 4 -49.58 5.60 60.21
N ARG A 5 -48.97 6.82 60.27
CA ARG A 5 -47.79 7.23 59.51
C ARG A 5 -46.61 6.93 60.42
N THR A 6 -45.63 6.20 59.88
CA THR A 6 -44.29 6.15 60.45
C THR A 6 -43.30 6.78 59.58
N HIS A 7 -42.66 7.85 60.08
CA HIS A 7 -41.51 8.53 59.48
C HIS A 7 -40.29 7.64 59.63
N HIS A 8 -39.62 7.36 58.48
CA HIS A 8 -38.25 6.86 58.52
C HIS A 8 -37.29 7.89 57.95
N HIS A 9 -36.37 8.36 58.83
CA HIS A 9 -35.22 9.16 58.50
C HIS A 9 -34.30 8.42 57.53
N LYS A 10 -34.00 9.03 56.37
CA LYS A 10 -32.89 8.64 55.50
C LYS A 10 -31.62 9.36 55.93
N HIS A 11 -30.64 8.58 56.38
CA HIS A 11 -29.26 9.01 56.50
C HIS A 11 -28.65 9.04 55.08
N GLU A 12 -28.26 10.23 54.62
CA GLU A 12 -27.46 10.40 53.42
C GLU A 12 -25.98 10.14 53.78
N HIS A 13 -25.43 9.03 53.22
CA HIS A 13 -24.01 8.82 53.19
C HIS A 13 -23.47 9.44 51.88
N HIS A 14 -22.79 10.59 51.98
CA HIS A 14 -21.99 11.12 50.93
C HIS A 14 -20.76 10.21 50.75
N LYS A 15 -20.75 9.42 49.69
CA LYS A 15 -19.53 8.82 49.14
C LYS A 15 -18.90 9.82 48.18
N HIS A 16 -17.72 10.33 48.55
CA HIS A 16 -16.82 11.01 47.64
C HIS A 16 -16.27 9.97 46.62
N GLU A 17 -16.81 9.94 45.42
CA GLU A 17 -16.18 9.29 44.29
C GLU A 17 -15.13 10.27 43.71
N GLN A 18 -13.86 9.95 43.92
CA GLN A 18 -12.78 10.57 43.24
C GLN A 18 -12.75 10.05 41.78
N HIS A 19 -13.31 10.82 40.86
CA HIS A 19 -13.13 10.56 39.43
C HIS A 19 -11.65 10.81 39.08
N ALA A 20 -10.93 9.71 38.83
CA ALA A 20 -9.64 9.76 38.19
C ALA A 20 -9.83 10.35 36.77
N HIS A 21 -9.32 11.55 36.58
CA HIS A 21 -9.30 12.22 35.28
C HIS A 21 -8.23 11.51 34.42
N PHE A 22 -8.64 10.57 33.58
CA PHE A 22 -7.80 10.09 32.48
C PHE A 22 -7.72 11.20 31.45
N PRO A 23 -6.52 11.61 31.02
CA PRO A 23 -6.42 12.54 29.91
C PRO A 23 -7.02 11.86 28.66
N SER A 24 -8.03 12.49 28.10
CA SER A 24 -8.59 12.13 26.78
C SER A 24 -7.46 12.25 25.75
N GLY A 25 -6.92 11.09 25.33
CA GLY A 25 -6.06 11.02 24.18
C GLY A 25 -6.84 11.60 22.99
N SER A 26 -6.33 12.65 22.39
CA SER A 26 -6.87 13.19 21.15
C SER A 26 -6.77 12.06 20.11
N SER A 27 -7.89 11.47 19.75
CA SER A 27 -8.01 10.67 18.55
C SER A 27 -7.67 11.60 17.38
N LYS A 28 -6.44 11.51 16.87
CA LYS A 28 -6.10 12.15 15.61
C LYS A 28 -6.91 11.42 14.54
N GLU A 29 -7.93 12.10 14.00
CA GLU A 29 -8.59 11.62 12.78
C GLU A 29 -7.51 11.35 11.73
N PRO A 30 -7.59 10.25 10.96
CA PRO A 30 -6.68 10.02 9.85
C PRO A 30 -6.77 11.23 8.93
N LYS A 31 -5.66 11.93 8.74
CA LYS A 31 -5.63 13.11 7.89
C LYS A 31 -5.68 12.63 6.46
N PHE A 32 -6.83 12.77 5.82
CA PHE A 32 -6.95 12.70 4.37
C PHE A 32 -5.96 13.68 3.73
N ILE A 33 -5.16 13.19 2.79
CA ILE A 33 -4.22 14.01 2.02
C ILE A 33 -4.92 14.38 0.72
N ALA A 34 -5.29 15.65 0.57
CA ALA A 34 -5.95 16.14 -0.65
C ALA A 34 -4.94 16.27 -1.80
N ASP A 35 -5.44 16.10 -3.02
CA ASP A 35 -4.73 16.35 -4.29
C ASP A 35 -4.32 17.82 -4.40
N SER A 36 -3.13 18.16 -3.91
CA SER A 36 -2.70 19.54 -3.70
C SER A 36 -1.81 20.09 -4.82
N TYR A 37 -1.33 19.23 -5.75
CA TYR A 37 -0.34 19.59 -6.75
C TYR A 37 -0.90 19.47 -8.17
N SER A 38 -0.44 20.34 -9.08
CA SER A 38 -0.88 20.39 -10.46
C SER A 38 0.19 19.92 -11.47
N SER A 39 1.42 19.74 -11.02
CA SER A 39 2.54 19.28 -11.85
C SER A 39 3.53 18.43 -11.06
N VAL A 40 4.30 17.60 -11.78
CA VAL A 40 5.39 16.79 -11.19
C VAL A 40 6.47 17.69 -10.58
N ASP A 41 6.76 18.83 -11.18
CA ASP A 41 7.77 19.78 -10.67
C ASP A 41 7.36 20.37 -9.33
N GLU A 42 6.06 20.64 -9.12
CA GLU A 42 5.54 21.08 -7.81
C GLU A 42 5.72 20.00 -6.74
N VAL A 43 5.46 18.72 -7.07
CA VAL A 43 5.69 17.59 -6.16
C VAL A 43 7.17 17.46 -5.83
N ILE A 44 8.06 17.55 -6.82
CA ILE A 44 9.51 17.52 -6.64
C ILE A 44 9.96 18.65 -5.70
N GLY A 45 9.45 19.86 -5.92
CA GLY A 45 9.72 21.00 -5.06
C GLY A 45 9.30 20.73 -3.61
N ALA A 46 8.08 20.24 -3.40
CA ALA A 46 7.54 19.93 -2.07
C ALA A 46 8.30 18.79 -1.36
N LEU A 47 8.78 17.79 -2.10
CA LEU A 47 9.63 16.72 -1.55
C LEU A 47 10.96 17.29 -1.03
N ARG A 48 11.61 18.16 -1.80
CA ARG A 48 12.84 18.84 -1.38
C ARG A 48 12.62 19.75 -0.17
N GLU A 49 11.53 20.52 -0.17
CA GLU A 49 11.14 21.34 0.99
C GLU A 49 10.83 20.51 2.23
N ALA A 50 10.32 19.29 2.04
CA ALA A 50 10.09 18.33 3.11
C ALA A 50 11.41 17.72 3.65
N GLY A 51 12.53 17.95 2.96
CA GLY A 51 13.84 17.39 3.30
C GLY A 51 14.06 15.99 2.73
N LEU A 52 13.20 15.51 1.82
CA LEU A 52 13.46 14.28 1.07
C LEU A 52 14.41 14.61 -0.08
N GLU A 53 15.65 14.17 0.04
CA GLU A 53 16.64 14.25 -1.04
C GLU A 53 16.52 13.04 -1.97
N SER A 54 16.20 11.88 -1.39
CA SER A 54 16.04 10.61 -2.08
C SER A 54 15.06 9.67 -1.35
N SER A 55 14.52 8.69 -2.07
CA SER A 55 13.77 7.56 -1.53
C SER A 55 14.27 6.28 -2.17
N ASN A 56 14.01 5.14 -1.56
CA ASN A 56 14.29 3.84 -2.15
C ASN A 56 12.98 3.22 -2.64
N LEU A 57 13.04 2.48 -3.73
CA LEU A 57 11.88 1.86 -4.34
C LEU A 57 11.84 0.35 -4.05
N ILE A 58 10.65 -0.16 -3.83
CA ILE A 58 10.35 -1.61 -3.77
C ILE A 58 9.25 -1.87 -4.78
N LEU A 59 9.34 -2.95 -5.54
CA LEU A 59 8.34 -3.31 -6.54
C LEU A 59 7.69 -4.65 -6.23
N GLY A 60 6.36 -4.71 -6.27
CA GLY A 60 5.56 -5.91 -6.18
C GLY A 60 4.70 -6.13 -7.42
N ILE A 61 4.72 -7.34 -7.96
CA ILE A 61 3.96 -7.73 -9.16
C ILE A 61 2.97 -8.84 -8.82
N ASP A 62 1.72 -8.61 -9.19
CA ASP A 62 0.62 -9.55 -9.03
C ASP A 62 0.65 -10.61 -10.11
N PHE A 63 0.78 -11.88 -9.70
CA PHE A 63 0.70 -13.07 -10.56
C PHE A 63 -0.52 -13.93 -10.25
N THR A 64 -1.62 -13.31 -9.84
CA THR A 64 -2.87 -14.02 -9.61
C THR A 64 -3.56 -14.37 -10.92
N LYS A 65 -4.43 -15.39 -10.87
CA LYS A 65 -5.08 -15.96 -12.05
C LYS A 65 -6.08 -15.02 -12.72
N SER A 66 -6.58 -14.01 -12.04
CA SER A 66 -7.43 -12.95 -12.59
C SER A 66 -6.80 -12.27 -13.80
N ASN A 67 -5.48 -12.15 -13.83
CA ASN A 67 -4.72 -11.60 -14.93
C ASN A 67 -4.95 -12.28 -16.30
N GLU A 68 -5.48 -13.52 -16.32
CA GLU A 68 -5.83 -14.22 -17.57
C GLU A 68 -7.07 -13.62 -18.24
N TRP A 69 -7.95 -12.92 -17.48
CA TRP A 69 -9.22 -12.38 -18.02
C TRP A 69 -9.46 -10.90 -17.74
N SER A 70 -8.71 -10.26 -16.85
CA SER A 70 -8.83 -8.82 -16.51
C SER A 70 -8.34 -7.89 -17.63
N GLY A 71 -7.86 -8.42 -18.74
CA GLY A 71 -7.58 -7.69 -19.99
C GLY A 71 -8.69 -7.78 -21.03
N ARG A 72 -9.92 -8.17 -20.64
CA ARG A 72 -11.01 -8.43 -21.56
C ARG A 72 -11.39 -7.20 -22.40
N HIS A 73 -11.40 -6.04 -21.80
CA HIS A 73 -11.73 -4.76 -22.44
C HIS A 73 -10.46 -3.95 -22.77
N SER A 74 -9.57 -3.80 -21.80
CA SER A 74 -8.39 -2.94 -21.91
C SER A 74 -7.26 -3.52 -22.76
N PHE A 75 -7.14 -4.87 -22.87
CA PHE A 75 -6.01 -5.53 -23.56
C PHE A 75 -6.46 -6.59 -24.58
N GLY A 76 -7.58 -6.39 -25.24
CA GLY A 76 -8.03 -7.22 -26.36
C GLY A 76 -8.24 -8.69 -26.00
N ARG A 77 -8.71 -9.01 -24.81
CA ARG A 77 -8.98 -10.35 -24.26
C ARG A 77 -7.74 -11.25 -24.12
N LYS A 78 -6.57 -10.65 -24.04
CA LYS A 78 -5.32 -11.37 -23.75
C LYS A 78 -5.07 -11.37 -22.26
N SER A 79 -4.29 -12.33 -21.78
CA SER A 79 -3.71 -12.25 -20.44
C SER A 79 -2.89 -10.97 -20.30
N LEU A 80 -3.00 -10.27 -19.17
CA LEU A 80 -2.25 -9.06 -18.89
C LEU A 80 -0.74 -9.33 -18.82
N HIS A 81 -0.32 -10.58 -18.59
CA HIS A 81 1.07 -11.00 -18.60
C HIS A 81 1.54 -11.60 -19.97
N ALA A 82 0.72 -11.53 -21.02
CA ALA A 82 1.09 -12.11 -22.31
C ALA A 82 2.34 -11.43 -22.90
N ILE A 83 3.45 -12.17 -22.99
CA ILE A 83 4.70 -11.68 -23.59
C ILE A 83 4.56 -11.77 -25.12
N SER A 84 4.77 -10.66 -25.81
CA SER A 84 4.65 -10.54 -27.26
C SER A 84 5.61 -9.45 -27.80
N GLY A 85 5.53 -9.18 -29.11
CA GLY A 85 6.30 -8.08 -29.72
C GLY A 85 5.84 -6.67 -29.32
N THR A 86 4.64 -6.56 -28.69
CA THR A 86 4.14 -5.30 -28.11
C THR A 86 4.12 -5.44 -26.58
N PRO A 87 4.57 -4.41 -25.85
CA PRO A 87 4.56 -4.45 -24.38
C PRO A 87 3.16 -4.71 -23.81
N ASN A 88 3.07 -5.63 -22.86
CA ASN A 88 1.84 -5.89 -22.11
C ASN A 88 1.61 -4.77 -21.05
N PRO A 89 0.44 -4.70 -20.37
CA PRO A 89 0.14 -3.66 -19.39
C PRO A 89 1.16 -3.56 -18.25
N TYR A 90 1.67 -4.69 -17.75
CA TYR A 90 2.71 -4.70 -16.72
C TYR A 90 4.03 -4.14 -17.22
N GLU A 91 4.47 -4.52 -18.42
CA GLU A 91 5.67 -3.99 -19.05
C GLU A 91 5.56 -2.47 -19.27
N GLN A 92 4.38 -1.99 -19.68
CA GLN A 92 4.11 -0.56 -19.84
C GLN A 92 4.16 0.16 -18.50
N ALA A 93 3.51 -0.37 -17.46
CA ALA A 93 3.52 0.19 -16.12
C ALA A 93 4.94 0.24 -15.55
N ILE A 94 5.70 -0.87 -15.59
CA ILE A 94 7.10 -0.93 -15.14
C ILE A 94 7.96 0.11 -15.87
N SER A 95 7.80 0.24 -17.19
CA SER A 95 8.58 1.21 -17.98
C SER A 95 8.25 2.66 -17.61
N ILE A 96 6.98 2.98 -17.36
CA ILE A 96 6.56 4.35 -17.01
C ILE A 96 6.97 4.64 -15.56
N ILE A 97 6.76 3.73 -14.63
CA ILE A 97 7.24 3.84 -13.23
C ILE A 97 8.75 4.11 -13.25
N GLY A 98 9.51 3.33 -14.03
CA GLY A 98 10.95 3.52 -14.16
C GLY A 98 11.33 4.94 -14.60
N ARG A 99 10.66 5.50 -15.61
CA ARG A 99 10.95 6.86 -16.07
C ARG A 99 10.52 7.95 -15.10
N THR A 100 9.46 7.72 -14.33
CA THR A 100 8.84 8.73 -13.46
C THR A 100 9.36 8.70 -12.03
N LEU A 101 9.72 7.53 -11.52
CA LEU A 101 10.15 7.36 -10.13
C LEU A 101 11.66 7.17 -9.96
N SER A 102 12.39 6.68 -11.00
CA SER A 102 13.85 6.55 -10.92
C SER A 102 14.60 7.81 -10.47
N PRO A 103 14.16 9.03 -10.81
CA PRO A 103 14.86 10.23 -10.33
C PRO A 103 14.83 10.42 -8.80
N PHE A 104 13.99 9.66 -8.10
CA PHE A 104 13.88 9.66 -6.64
C PHE A 104 14.53 8.43 -5.98
N ASP A 105 14.96 7.44 -6.77
CA ASP A 105 15.62 6.23 -6.29
C ASP A 105 17.14 6.48 -6.18
N ASP A 106 17.65 6.48 -4.96
CA ASP A 106 19.01 6.97 -4.67
C ASP A 106 20.09 5.97 -5.09
N ASP A 107 19.89 4.70 -4.78
CA ASP A 107 20.91 3.66 -5.00
C ASP A 107 20.69 2.83 -6.27
N ASN A 108 19.57 3.04 -6.95
CA ASN A 108 19.14 2.30 -8.13
C ASN A 108 19.08 0.77 -7.88
N LEU A 109 18.84 0.35 -6.63
CA LEU A 109 18.70 -1.02 -6.20
C LEU A 109 17.25 -1.30 -5.80
N ILE A 110 16.51 -1.96 -6.68
CA ILE A 110 15.07 -2.18 -6.54
C ILE A 110 14.79 -3.61 -6.12
N PRO A 111 14.48 -3.88 -4.84
CA PRO A 111 13.91 -5.16 -4.42
C PRO A 111 12.61 -5.42 -5.16
N CYS A 112 12.53 -6.56 -5.88
CA CYS A 112 11.37 -6.91 -6.68
C CYS A 112 10.80 -8.25 -6.22
N PHE A 113 9.49 -8.25 -6.00
CA PHE A 113 8.76 -9.42 -5.52
C PHE A 113 7.59 -9.76 -6.43
N GLY A 114 7.30 -11.05 -6.55
CA GLY A 114 6.06 -11.55 -7.13
C GLY A 114 5.20 -12.22 -6.06
N PHE A 115 3.88 -12.18 -6.23
CA PHE A 115 2.92 -12.81 -5.33
C PHE A 115 1.72 -13.37 -6.09
N GLY A 116 0.97 -14.27 -5.46
CA GLY A 116 -0.29 -14.79 -6.00
C GLY A 116 -0.15 -15.92 -7.02
N ASP A 117 1.06 -16.41 -7.30
CA ASP A 117 1.29 -17.59 -8.13
C ASP A 117 1.06 -18.90 -7.34
N ALA A 118 1.17 -20.04 -8.00
CA ALA A 118 0.93 -21.36 -7.40
C ALA A 118 1.94 -21.74 -6.31
N SER A 119 3.04 -21.03 -6.17
CA SER A 119 4.04 -21.27 -5.12
C SER A 119 3.83 -20.39 -3.88
N THR A 120 3.24 -19.23 -4.06
CA THR A 120 3.10 -18.22 -3.00
C THR A 120 1.67 -18.08 -2.48
N HIS A 121 0.68 -18.24 -3.36
CA HIS A 121 -0.73 -17.97 -3.02
C HIS A 121 -0.88 -16.62 -2.31
N ASP A 122 -1.61 -16.60 -1.19
CA ASP A 122 -1.80 -15.45 -0.30
C ASP A 122 -0.94 -15.51 0.98
N HIS A 123 0.09 -16.36 1.00
CA HIS A 123 0.88 -16.65 2.22
C HIS A 123 2.28 -16.05 2.19
N SER A 124 2.86 -15.86 1.00
CA SER A 124 4.24 -15.41 0.86
C SER A 124 4.46 -14.64 -0.44
N VAL A 125 5.70 -14.19 -0.63
CA VAL A 125 6.19 -13.61 -1.89
C VAL A 125 7.42 -14.38 -2.34
N PHE A 126 7.74 -14.30 -3.64
CA PHE A 126 9.04 -14.72 -4.14
C PHE A 126 9.84 -13.51 -4.64
N SER A 127 11.13 -13.51 -4.42
CA SER A 127 12.00 -12.48 -5.01
C SER A 127 12.32 -12.79 -6.47
N PHE A 128 12.48 -11.75 -7.28
CA PHE A 128 12.86 -11.89 -8.69
C PHE A 128 14.23 -12.57 -8.86
N TYR A 129 15.11 -12.45 -7.89
CA TYR A 129 16.40 -13.13 -7.83
C TYR A 129 16.54 -13.93 -6.54
N GLN A 130 17.40 -14.96 -6.59
CA GLN A 130 17.78 -15.71 -5.39
C GLN A 130 18.43 -14.80 -4.35
N GLU A 131 18.35 -15.19 -3.08
CA GLU A 131 18.93 -14.48 -1.94
C GLU A 131 18.43 -13.03 -1.80
N ASN A 132 17.23 -12.76 -2.32
CA ASN A 132 16.60 -11.43 -2.31
C ASN A 132 17.49 -10.33 -2.93
N ARG A 133 18.35 -10.69 -3.90
CA ARG A 133 19.17 -9.70 -4.61
C ARG A 133 18.26 -8.68 -5.33
N PRO A 134 18.43 -7.37 -5.10
CA PRO A 134 17.66 -6.35 -5.81
C PRO A 134 18.04 -6.29 -7.30
N CYS A 135 17.12 -5.83 -8.12
CA CYS A 135 17.39 -5.44 -9.51
C CYS A 135 18.16 -4.12 -9.55
N ARG A 136 19.03 -3.96 -10.53
CA ARG A 136 19.76 -2.70 -10.78
C ARG A 136 19.01 -1.86 -11.80
N GLY A 137 18.14 -1.00 -11.30
CA GLY A 137 17.30 -0.14 -12.11
C GLY A 137 16.16 -0.89 -12.83
N PHE A 138 15.29 -0.11 -13.44
CA PHE A 138 14.08 -0.63 -14.08
C PHE A 138 14.32 -1.40 -15.37
N GLU A 139 15.44 -1.22 -16.03
CA GLU A 139 15.80 -2.02 -17.20
C GLU A 139 16.01 -3.49 -16.79
N GLU A 140 16.74 -3.75 -15.71
CA GLU A 140 16.93 -5.10 -15.19
C GLU A 140 15.61 -5.67 -14.63
N VAL A 141 14.77 -4.83 -14.00
CA VAL A 141 13.42 -5.24 -13.58
C VAL A 141 12.61 -5.78 -14.75
N LEU A 142 12.56 -5.03 -15.85
CA LEU A 142 11.78 -5.38 -17.03
C LEU A 142 12.34 -6.64 -17.73
N GLU A 143 13.66 -6.74 -17.85
CA GLU A 143 14.32 -7.92 -18.40
C GLU A 143 13.99 -9.16 -17.54
N ARG A 144 14.13 -9.04 -16.22
CA ARG A 144 13.87 -10.15 -15.32
C ARG A 144 12.41 -10.55 -15.29
N TYR A 145 11.48 -9.60 -15.31
CA TYR A 145 10.05 -9.85 -15.45
C TYR A 145 9.78 -10.72 -16.69
N ARG A 146 10.31 -10.35 -17.86
CA ARG A 146 10.14 -11.15 -19.11
C ARG A 146 10.70 -12.56 -19.01
N GLN A 147 11.77 -12.75 -18.26
CA GLN A 147 12.39 -14.07 -18.05
C GLN A 147 11.54 -14.96 -17.15
N ILE A 148 10.94 -14.43 -16.07
CA ILE A 148 10.21 -15.24 -15.09
C ILE A 148 8.78 -15.56 -15.51
N VAL A 149 8.07 -14.61 -16.14
CA VAL A 149 6.65 -14.74 -16.49
C VAL A 149 6.31 -16.06 -17.23
N PRO A 150 7.06 -16.51 -18.25
CA PRO A 150 6.73 -17.74 -18.96
C PRO A 150 6.81 -19.02 -18.09
N HIS A 151 7.41 -18.95 -16.93
CA HIS A 151 7.64 -20.08 -16.03
C HIS A 151 6.71 -20.08 -14.82
N LEU A 152 5.88 -19.06 -14.67
CA LEU A 152 4.95 -18.92 -13.54
C LEU A 152 3.61 -19.57 -13.84
N ASN A 153 3.02 -20.14 -12.81
CA ASN A 153 1.65 -20.65 -12.83
C ASN A 153 0.78 -19.67 -12.03
N LEU A 154 0.00 -18.84 -12.72
CA LEU A 154 -0.90 -17.91 -12.09
C LEU A 154 -1.92 -18.63 -11.21
N SER A 155 -2.16 -18.12 -9.99
CA SER A 155 -3.02 -18.78 -9.00
C SER A 155 -3.83 -17.74 -8.20
N GLY A 156 -3.78 -17.75 -6.93
CA GLY A 156 -4.51 -16.90 -5.98
C GLY A 156 -4.76 -17.65 -4.67
N PRO A 157 -5.50 -17.10 -3.74
CA PRO A 157 -6.26 -15.84 -3.84
C PRO A 157 -5.35 -14.59 -3.81
N THR A 158 -5.91 -13.41 -4.14
CA THR A 158 -5.19 -12.13 -4.11
C THR A 158 -5.19 -11.56 -2.70
N SER A 159 -3.99 -11.31 -2.16
CA SER A 159 -3.76 -10.58 -0.91
C SER A 159 -2.48 -9.77 -1.03
N PHE A 160 -2.49 -8.51 -0.62
CA PHE A 160 -1.29 -7.67 -0.62
C PHE A 160 -0.51 -7.77 0.69
N ALA A 161 -1.09 -8.39 1.73
CA ALA A 161 -0.46 -8.47 3.04
C ALA A 161 0.96 -9.08 3.02
N PRO A 162 1.23 -10.23 2.38
CA PRO A 162 2.57 -10.80 2.36
C PRO A 162 3.60 -9.88 1.73
N LEU A 163 3.21 -9.14 0.67
CA LEU A 163 4.09 -8.19 0.00
C LEU A 163 4.38 -6.97 0.87
N ILE A 164 3.36 -6.43 1.55
CA ILE A 164 3.52 -5.29 2.46
C ILE A 164 4.46 -5.65 3.61
N TYR A 165 4.30 -6.82 4.21
CA TYR A 165 5.22 -7.32 5.26
C TYR A 165 6.64 -7.56 4.74
N ALA A 166 6.80 -8.04 3.50
CA ALA A 166 8.12 -8.16 2.87
C ALA A 166 8.77 -6.77 2.68
N ALA A 167 8.00 -5.76 2.29
CA ALA A 167 8.49 -4.39 2.18
C ALA A 167 8.88 -3.80 3.54
N MET A 168 8.12 -4.06 4.61
CA MET A 168 8.51 -3.66 5.98
C MET A 168 9.84 -4.27 6.38
N SER A 169 10.09 -5.55 6.05
CA SER A 169 11.38 -6.21 6.30
C SER A 169 12.55 -5.59 5.51
N VAL A 170 12.29 -5.08 4.29
CA VAL A 170 13.28 -4.30 3.53
C VAL A 170 13.60 -3.00 4.25
N VAL A 171 12.59 -2.26 4.72
CA VAL A 171 12.78 -1.03 5.51
C VAL A 171 13.63 -1.29 6.76
N GLU A 172 13.33 -2.35 7.51
CA GLU A 172 14.13 -2.74 8.68
C GLU A 172 15.59 -3.02 8.31
N SER A 173 15.81 -3.76 7.22
CA SER A 173 17.15 -4.13 6.74
C SER A 173 17.95 -2.94 6.21
N SER A 174 17.30 -1.87 5.78
CA SER A 174 17.90 -0.64 5.25
C SER A 174 18.22 0.40 6.34
N ASN A 175 18.17 0.03 7.60
CA ASN A 175 18.32 0.95 8.72
C ASN A 175 17.24 2.06 8.75
N TRP A 176 15.98 1.67 8.47
CA TRP A 176 14.80 2.55 8.50
C TRP A 176 14.85 3.73 7.52
N GLN A 177 15.49 3.53 6.38
CA GLN A 177 15.40 4.48 5.28
C GLN A 177 13.97 4.52 4.74
N TYR A 178 13.57 5.68 4.25
CA TYR A 178 12.24 5.84 3.63
C TYR A 178 12.14 5.09 2.32
N HIS A 179 11.07 4.33 2.15
CA HIS A 179 10.79 3.56 0.94
C HIS A 179 9.41 3.87 0.38
N VAL A 180 9.29 3.68 -0.92
CA VAL A 180 8.02 3.64 -1.62
C VAL A 180 7.82 2.24 -2.20
N LEU A 181 6.84 1.52 -1.69
CA LEU A 181 6.40 0.24 -2.26
C LEU A 181 5.42 0.52 -3.40
N VAL A 182 5.79 0.15 -4.61
CA VAL A 182 4.91 0.19 -5.77
C VAL A 182 4.35 -1.22 -6.01
N ILE A 183 3.04 -1.37 -5.91
CA ILE A 183 2.32 -2.62 -6.19
C ILE A 183 1.64 -2.48 -7.55
N ILE A 184 1.93 -3.37 -8.50
CA ILE A 184 1.21 -3.43 -9.77
C ILE A 184 0.30 -4.66 -9.75
N ALA A 185 -1.02 -4.46 -9.88
CA ALA A 185 -2.00 -5.54 -9.86
C ALA A 185 -3.20 -5.25 -10.78
N ASP A 186 -3.96 -6.31 -11.12
CA ASP A 186 -5.04 -6.27 -12.11
C ASP A 186 -6.43 -6.06 -11.51
N GLY A 187 -6.52 -6.02 -10.20
CA GLY A 187 -7.81 -5.94 -9.52
C GLY A 187 -7.67 -5.82 -8.02
N GLN A 188 -8.78 -6.04 -7.38
CA GLN A 188 -8.89 -5.93 -5.93
C GLN A 188 -8.49 -7.25 -5.25
N VAL A 189 -8.23 -7.13 -3.96
CA VAL A 189 -8.08 -8.28 -3.06
C VAL A 189 -9.29 -9.22 -3.18
N THR A 190 -9.07 -10.52 -3.06
CA THR A 190 -10.14 -11.51 -3.13
C THR A 190 -11.22 -11.24 -2.08
N THR A 191 -12.45 -11.02 -2.54
CA THR A 191 -13.61 -10.73 -1.69
C THR A 191 -14.42 -12.00 -1.42
N THR A 192 -15.22 -11.98 -0.34
CA THR A 192 -16.28 -13.00 -0.14
C THR A 192 -17.47 -12.72 -1.04
N ASN A 193 -18.25 -13.76 -1.37
CA ASN A 193 -19.45 -13.62 -2.18
C ASN A 193 -20.39 -12.53 -1.63
N SER A 194 -20.89 -11.70 -2.50
CA SER A 194 -21.58 -10.42 -2.32
C SER A 194 -22.84 -10.38 -1.45
N SER A 195 -23.26 -11.46 -0.81
CA SER A 195 -24.38 -11.50 0.13
C SER A 195 -24.00 -11.26 1.59
N ASP A 196 -22.74 -11.43 1.94
CA ASP A 196 -22.23 -11.18 3.28
C ASP A 196 -21.38 -9.91 3.27
N ARG A 197 -21.78 -8.90 4.06
CA ARG A 197 -21.05 -7.61 4.20
C ARG A 197 -19.73 -7.75 4.99
N ARG A 198 -19.28 -8.96 5.26
CA ARG A 198 -18.05 -9.22 5.99
C ARG A 198 -16.88 -9.19 5.05
N LEU A 199 -15.81 -8.54 5.49
CA LEU A 199 -14.52 -8.56 4.80
C LEU A 199 -14.01 -10.01 4.70
N SER A 200 -13.42 -10.35 3.56
CA SER A 200 -12.73 -11.62 3.40
C SER A 200 -11.49 -11.69 4.31
N PRO A 201 -10.94 -12.88 4.57
CA PRO A 201 -9.66 -13.00 5.25
C PRO A 201 -8.53 -12.22 4.56
N GLN A 202 -8.53 -12.18 3.22
CA GLN A 202 -7.53 -11.47 2.43
C GLN A 202 -7.68 -9.95 2.54
N GLU A 203 -8.91 -9.43 2.55
CA GLU A 203 -9.18 -8.01 2.80
C GLU A 203 -8.77 -7.61 4.22
N GLN A 204 -9.13 -8.40 5.24
CA GLN A 204 -8.74 -8.15 6.63
C GLN A 204 -7.22 -8.15 6.78
N ALA A 205 -6.53 -9.15 6.21
CA ALA A 205 -5.08 -9.24 6.27
C ALA A 205 -4.41 -8.05 5.57
N THR A 206 -4.94 -7.62 4.42
CA THR A 206 -4.40 -6.47 3.68
C THR A 206 -4.60 -5.17 4.46
N ILE A 207 -5.79 -4.93 5.02
CA ILE A 207 -6.06 -3.76 5.87
C ILE A 207 -5.10 -3.73 7.06
N GLN A 208 -4.95 -4.87 7.76
CA GLN A 208 -4.03 -4.94 8.89
C GLN A 208 -2.58 -4.64 8.48
N ALA A 209 -2.12 -5.19 7.35
CA ALA A 209 -0.78 -4.92 6.85
C ALA A 209 -0.56 -3.44 6.48
N ILE A 210 -1.57 -2.76 5.91
CA ILE A 210 -1.51 -1.32 5.63
C ILE A 210 -1.43 -0.51 6.95
N VAL A 211 -2.22 -0.89 7.95
CA VAL A 211 -2.16 -0.26 9.29
C VAL A 211 -0.80 -0.46 9.92
N ASP A 212 -0.27 -1.69 9.93
CA ASP A 212 1.05 -1.99 10.49
C ASP A 212 2.17 -1.23 9.76
N ALA A 213 2.10 -1.16 8.42
CA ALA A 213 3.06 -0.42 7.59
C ALA A 213 3.03 1.09 7.85
N SER A 214 1.91 1.65 8.34
CA SER A 214 1.82 3.08 8.68
C SER A 214 2.71 3.50 9.86
N PHE A 215 3.27 2.55 10.61
CA PHE A 215 4.26 2.80 11.67
C PHE A 215 5.71 2.74 11.15
N TYR A 216 5.90 2.51 9.85
CA TYR A 216 7.18 2.44 9.17
C TYR A 216 7.39 3.64 8.25
N PRO A 217 8.61 4.03 7.93
CA PRO A 217 8.88 5.01 6.87
C PRO A 217 8.64 4.37 5.49
N LEU A 218 7.37 4.00 5.23
CA LEU A 218 6.94 3.26 4.05
C LEU A 218 5.63 3.83 3.50
N SER A 219 5.68 4.32 2.27
CA SER A 219 4.49 4.66 1.49
C SER A 219 4.17 3.55 0.50
N ILE A 220 2.90 3.35 0.21
CA ILE A 220 2.39 2.32 -0.68
C ILE A 220 1.65 2.99 -1.84
N VAL A 221 2.14 2.78 -3.07
CA VAL A 221 1.49 3.23 -4.30
C VAL A 221 0.96 2.00 -5.04
N MET A 222 -0.36 1.86 -5.08
CA MET A 222 -1.04 0.79 -5.79
C MET A 222 -1.37 1.21 -7.22
N VAL A 223 -0.81 0.52 -8.20
CA VAL A 223 -0.97 0.79 -9.63
C VAL A 223 -1.89 -0.26 -10.25
N GLY A 224 -3.11 0.15 -10.58
CA GLY A 224 -4.12 -0.72 -11.17
C GLY A 224 -3.96 -0.86 -12.68
N VAL A 225 -3.71 -2.07 -13.18
CA VAL A 225 -3.64 -2.41 -14.60
C VAL A 225 -4.80 -3.34 -14.99
N GLY A 226 -5.36 -3.18 -16.20
CA GLY A 226 -6.49 -4.01 -16.64
C GLY A 226 -7.86 -3.39 -16.34
N ASP A 227 -8.87 -4.24 -16.22
CA ASP A 227 -10.28 -3.83 -16.20
C ASP A 227 -10.86 -3.63 -14.77
N GLY A 228 -10.10 -3.90 -13.72
CA GLY A 228 -10.58 -3.84 -12.33
C GLY A 228 -11.45 -5.05 -11.94
N PRO A 229 -12.36 -4.91 -10.99
CA PRO A 229 -12.87 -3.68 -10.34
C PRO A 229 -11.91 -3.03 -9.32
N TRP A 230 -12.14 -1.76 -9.00
CA TRP A 230 -11.23 -0.93 -8.18
C TRP A 230 -11.84 -0.42 -6.87
N ASP A 231 -13.10 -0.76 -6.58
CA ASP A 231 -13.82 -0.22 -5.40
C ASP A 231 -13.10 -0.48 -4.08
N ALA A 232 -12.51 -1.67 -3.91
CA ALA A 232 -11.76 -2.00 -2.69
C ALA A 232 -10.45 -1.19 -2.60
N MET A 233 -9.81 -0.88 -3.73
CA MET A 233 -8.58 -0.08 -3.76
C MET A 233 -8.85 1.37 -3.37
N GLN A 234 -9.94 1.96 -3.87
CA GLN A 234 -10.41 3.28 -3.45
C GLN A 234 -10.76 3.31 -1.97
N HIS A 235 -11.40 2.23 -1.46
CA HIS A 235 -11.68 2.12 -0.03
C HIS A 235 -10.42 2.05 0.83
N PHE A 236 -9.36 1.36 0.37
CA PHE A 236 -8.09 1.29 1.09
C PHE A 236 -7.37 2.65 1.09
N ASP A 237 -7.54 3.43 0.05
CA ASP A 237 -7.03 4.79 -0.06
C ASP A 237 -7.69 5.70 0.99
N ASP A 238 -9.01 5.81 0.96
CA ASP A 238 -9.77 6.82 1.70
C ASP A 238 -10.18 6.41 3.13
N CYS A 239 -10.37 5.11 3.43
CA CYS A 239 -11.24 4.68 4.53
C CYS A 239 -10.61 3.76 5.56
N ILE A 240 -9.30 3.47 5.56
CA ILE A 240 -8.68 2.61 6.58
C ILE A 240 -8.50 3.40 7.88
N PRO A 241 -9.18 3.01 8.98
CA PRO A 241 -8.98 3.63 10.30
C PRO A 241 -7.65 3.19 10.93
N ASP A 242 -7.28 3.87 12.03
CA ASP A 242 -6.18 3.47 12.92
C ASP A 242 -4.76 3.50 12.32
N ARG A 243 -4.57 4.12 11.15
CA ARG A 243 -3.24 4.37 10.57
C ARG A 243 -2.50 5.48 11.34
N ALA A 244 -1.19 5.33 11.51
CA ALA A 244 -0.35 6.39 12.07
C ALA A 244 -0.32 7.63 11.15
N PHE A 245 -0.34 7.40 9.84
CA PHE A 245 -0.55 8.40 8.79
C PHE A 245 -1.19 7.72 7.58
N ASP A 246 -1.72 8.50 6.67
CA ASP A 246 -2.23 8.03 5.39
C ASP A 246 -1.06 7.60 4.51
N ASN A 247 -0.86 6.29 4.37
CA ASN A 247 0.32 5.68 3.75
C ASN A 247 0.02 4.93 2.45
N PHE A 248 -1.21 5.01 1.93
CA PHE A 248 -1.63 4.24 0.78
C PHE A 248 -2.28 5.15 -0.27
N GLN A 249 -1.83 5.05 -1.52
CA GLN A 249 -2.33 5.80 -2.68
C GLN A 249 -2.72 4.82 -3.78
N PHE A 250 -3.92 4.97 -4.35
CA PHE A 250 -4.37 4.20 -5.51
C PHE A 250 -4.29 5.00 -6.81
N VAL A 251 -3.73 4.41 -7.86
CA VAL A 251 -3.64 5.01 -9.20
C VAL A 251 -4.16 4.04 -10.26
N ASN A 252 -5.24 4.42 -10.94
CA ASN A 252 -5.76 3.66 -12.08
C ASN A 252 -4.94 3.93 -13.34
N PHE A 253 -3.90 3.12 -13.55
CA PHE A 253 -2.99 3.22 -14.70
C PHE A 253 -3.73 3.05 -16.04
N THR A 254 -4.62 2.06 -16.13
CA THR A 254 -5.36 1.77 -17.37
C THR A 254 -6.22 2.95 -17.78
N ASP A 255 -6.87 3.61 -16.84
CA ASP A 255 -7.71 4.78 -17.12
C ASP A 255 -6.88 5.96 -17.63
N ILE A 256 -5.78 6.27 -16.97
CA ILE A 256 -4.84 7.32 -17.41
C ILE A 256 -4.32 7.03 -18.82
N MET A 257 -3.91 5.78 -19.09
CA MET A 257 -3.37 5.38 -20.40
C MET A 257 -4.44 5.33 -21.50
N SER A 258 -5.71 5.16 -21.16
CA SER A 258 -6.83 5.15 -22.12
C SER A 258 -7.18 6.54 -22.66
N THR A 259 -6.76 7.61 -22.00
CA THR A 259 -7.06 8.99 -22.41
C THR A 259 -6.50 9.30 -23.79
N ARG A 260 -7.12 10.26 -24.51
CA ARG A 260 -6.68 10.69 -25.86
C ARG A 260 -5.50 11.69 -25.85
N LYS A 261 -4.79 11.80 -24.74
CA LYS A 261 -3.60 12.67 -24.60
C LYS A 261 -2.39 12.03 -25.28
N ASP A 262 -1.38 12.84 -25.59
CA ASP A 262 -0.06 12.32 -26.00
C ASP A 262 0.64 11.58 -24.85
N MET A 263 1.63 10.74 -25.17
CA MET A 263 2.29 9.88 -24.20
C MET A 263 2.94 10.68 -23.05
N SER A 264 3.59 11.80 -23.37
CA SER A 264 4.25 12.65 -22.36
C SER A 264 3.26 13.19 -21.32
N LYS A 265 2.06 13.60 -21.77
CA LYS A 265 0.99 14.05 -20.83
C LYS A 265 0.41 12.92 -20.02
N LYS A 266 0.32 11.71 -20.57
CA LYS A 266 -0.10 10.52 -19.82
C LYS A 266 0.91 10.15 -18.72
N GLU A 267 2.19 10.16 -19.08
CA GLU A 267 3.28 9.90 -18.14
C GLU A 267 3.31 10.96 -17.02
N ALA A 268 3.17 12.24 -17.36
CA ALA A 268 3.08 13.31 -16.38
C ALA A 268 1.85 13.16 -15.44
N ALA A 269 0.69 12.81 -16.01
CA ALA A 269 -0.51 12.59 -15.22
C ALA A 269 -0.35 11.38 -14.28
N PHE A 270 0.29 10.31 -14.76
CA PHE A 270 0.58 9.15 -13.93
C PHE A 270 1.58 9.49 -12.80
N ALA A 271 2.69 10.16 -13.15
CA ALA A 271 3.69 10.57 -12.16
C ALA A 271 3.08 11.45 -11.07
N LEU A 272 2.25 12.42 -11.47
CA LEU A 272 1.54 13.28 -10.54
C LEU A 272 0.64 12.46 -9.60
N ALA A 273 -0.24 11.62 -10.17
CA ALA A 273 -1.16 10.79 -9.37
C ALA A 273 -0.42 9.85 -8.41
N ALA A 274 0.74 9.32 -8.80
CA ALA A 274 1.51 8.40 -7.97
C ALA A 274 2.33 9.10 -6.86
N LEU A 275 2.69 10.37 -7.04
CA LEU A 275 3.65 11.06 -6.17
C LEU A 275 3.05 12.19 -5.34
N MET A 276 1.82 12.64 -5.64
CA MET A 276 1.27 13.87 -5.04
C MET A 276 1.13 13.82 -3.52
N GLU A 277 0.95 12.65 -2.93
CA GLU A 277 0.85 12.47 -1.49
C GLU A 277 2.20 12.23 -0.79
N ILE A 278 3.20 11.76 -1.54
CA ILE A 278 4.51 11.39 -1.00
C ILE A 278 5.16 12.51 -0.15
N PRO A 279 5.12 13.81 -0.52
CA PRO A 279 5.68 14.87 0.33
C PRO A 279 5.07 14.93 1.73
N THR A 280 3.77 14.76 1.83
CA THR A 280 3.04 14.80 3.10
C THR A 280 3.25 13.51 3.88
N GLN A 281 3.22 12.36 3.20
CA GLN A 281 3.50 11.06 3.79
C GLN A 281 4.93 11.02 4.34
N TYR A 282 5.93 11.47 3.58
CA TYR A 282 7.32 11.57 4.06
C TYR A 282 7.46 12.43 5.32
N LYS A 283 6.83 13.62 5.34
CA LYS A 283 6.81 14.46 6.55
C LYS A 283 6.24 13.74 7.77
N ALA A 284 5.19 12.95 7.57
CA ALA A 284 4.58 12.17 8.64
C ALA A 284 5.54 11.09 9.19
N THR A 285 6.42 10.54 8.35
CA THR A 285 7.38 9.50 8.77
C THR A 285 8.57 10.04 9.56
N GLN A 286 8.89 11.33 9.48
CA GLN A 286 10.05 11.91 10.16
C GLN A 286 10.02 11.78 11.70
N GLY A 287 8.83 11.53 12.27
CA GLY A 287 8.65 11.25 13.70
C GLY A 287 8.68 9.77 14.06
N LEU A 288 8.67 8.89 13.07
CA LEU A 288 8.67 7.45 13.26
C LEU A 288 10.11 6.98 13.48
N ARG A 289 10.47 6.72 14.73
CA ARG A 289 11.72 6.03 15.07
C ARG A 289 11.39 4.58 15.44
N PRO A 290 12.34 3.64 15.27
CA PRO A 290 12.24 2.34 15.91
C PRO A 290 11.96 2.61 17.39
N SER A 291 10.72 2.41 17.83
CA SER A 291 10.40 2.63 19.23
C SER A 291 11.22 1.63 20.03
N GLU A 292 11.86 2.08 21.12
CA GLU A 292 12.52 1.21 22.10
C GLU A 292 11.60 0.10 22.62
N TYR A 293 10.29 0.19 22.32
CA TYR A 293 9.27 -0.82 22.59
C TYR A 293 9.46 -2.12 21.79
N LEU A 294 10.11 -2.14 20.62
CA LEU A 294 10.44 -3.38 19.92
C LEU A 294 11.51 -4.18 20.69
N PHE A 295 12.45 -3.48 21.36
CA PHE A 295 13.42 -4.10 22.26
C PHE A 295 12.75 -4.73 23.50
N PHE A 296 11.66 -4.14 24.00
CA PHE A 296 10.95 -4.68 25.16
C PHE A 296 10.18 -5.96 24.81
N PHE A 297 9.59 -6.08 23.62
CA PHE A 297 8.89 -7.29 23.18
C PHE A 297 9.86 -8.45 22.91
N LEU A 298 11.05 -8.18 22.38
CA LEU A 298 12.10 -9.20 22.19
C LEU A 298 12.71 -9.66 23.51
N CYS A 299 12.75 -8.82 24.54
CA CYS A 299 13.26 -9.19 25.86
C CYS A 299 12.25 -9.96 26.73
N ILE A 300 10.98 -10.03 26.36
CA ILE A 300 9.95 -10.80 27.11
C ILE A 300 9.76 -12.21 26.52
N LEU A 301 10.30 -12.49 25.34
CA LEU A 301 10.22 -13.79 24.65
C LEU A 301 11.50 -14.64 24.74
N TYR A 302 12.47 -14.22 25.58
CA TYR A 302 13.64 -15.02 25.92
C TYR A 302 13.68 -15.24 27.46
#